data_9330a7bc07abbeb0b526ff5c7926db91
#
_entry.id   9330a7bc07abbeb0b526ff5c7926db91
#
_cell.length_a   1.000
_cell.length_b   1.000
_cell.length_c   1.000
_cell.angle_alpha   90.00
_cell.angle_beta   90.00
_cell.angle_gamma   90.00
#
_symmetry.space_group_name_H-M   'P 1'
#
loop_
_entity.id
_entity.type
_entity.pdbx_description
1 polymer ?
#
loop_
_entity_poly.entity_id
_entity_poly.type
_entity_poly.pdbx_seq_one_letter_code
_entity_poly.pdbx_strand_id
1 'polypeptide(L)'
;MKKFIKSAISFTAIIVLCLSIAGCSLFKAPDKGSIDNIDDSKVLASTLNFATQNVSERKLLTGAEACALVERSVVALEIVYQGGTSYGSGVIIQNEDADANSKIFYIITCHHVISSLGTINVYVPDENGRNFTDGDYNSEYKFTGVIDNKIHTDKAVTLVGGDKDGDIAVLKLNTTGKNVNIVSANVPVEGYSVKKGEEVFAVGNPTGQLPGTYQDGVIGYIEREATINSVGIMSLYQINVDITHGNSGGGLFNMYGELIGITNAGSDENEGLNYSIPFEGTDSFVTVAKQLIATATDSNYGYVSGRWSLGITIADKTNFGLVVNSVETGSDADKAGVLANDVIVGIKYTDKNNQPVSKEVSSSSSFTLVYYEIKEFLTSGDKISLIVNRGSPINQTLELTLTQNIFCDTGFYPTAE
;
A
#
# COMPACT_ATOMS: atom_id res chain seq x y z
N MET A 1 29.31 41.44 -26.67
CA MET A 1 28.00 41.00 -27.18
C MET A 1 28.07 39.51 -27.38
N LYS A 2 27.64 38.71 -26.37
CA LYS A 2 27.50 37.24 -26.48
C LYS A 2 26.03 36.89 -26.46
N LYS A 3 25.56 36.26 -27.54
CA LYS A 3 24.18 35.82 -27.71
C LYS A 3 23.99 34.58 -26.83
N PHE A 4 23.03 34.61 -25.89
CA PHE A 4 22.50 33.45 -25.20
C PHE A 4 21.47 32.77 -26.11
N ILE A 5 21.78 31.55 -26.51
CA ILE A 5 20.81 30.65 -27.15
C ILE A 5 20.08 29.94 -25.99
N LYS A 6 18.81 30.23 -25.84
CA LYS A 6 17.91 29.47 -24.96
C LYS A 6 17.52 28.19 -25.67
N SER A 7 18.08 27.07 -25.24
CA SER A 7 17.60 25.74 -25.61
C SER A 7 16.36 25.43 -24.75
N ALA A 8 15.22 25.36 -25.38
CA ALA A 8 14.01 24.81 -24.76
C ALA A 8 14.13 23.29 -24.79
N ILE A 9 14.42 22.72 -23.62
CA ILE A 9 14.31 21.27 -23.43
C ILE A 9 12.85 20.99 -23.09
N SER A 10 12.17 20.37 -24.03
CA SER A 10 10.84 19.80 -23.83
C SER A 10 10.99 18.58 -22.92
N PHE A 11 10.59 18.69 -21.66
CA PHE A 11 10.43 17.55 -20.78
C PHE A 11 9.16 16.80 -21.17
N THR A 12 9.32 15.76 -21.94
CA THR A 12 8.28 14.75 -22.10
C THR A 12 8.33 13.90 -20.80
N ALA A 13 7.38 14.10 -19.93
CA ALA A 13 7.19 13.25 -18.76
C ALA A 13 6.92 11.80 -19.25
N ILE A 14 7.91 10.96 -19.20
CA ILE A 14 7.73 9.52 -19.36
C ILE A 14 7.23 9.00 -18.03
N ILE A 15 5.92 8.81 -17.94
CA ILE A 15 5.31 8.00 -16.87
C ILE A 15 5.77 6.58 -17.16
N VAL A 16 6.80 6.13 -16.45
CA VAL A 16 7.20 4.73 -16.41
C VAL A 16 6.21 4.02 -15.49
N LEU A 17 5.07 3.65 -16.08
CA LEU A 17 4.22 2.63 -15.48
C LEU A 17 4.99 1.32 -15.58
N CYS A 18 5.33 0.70 -14.45
CA CYS A 18 6.00 -0.59 -14.41
C CYS A 18 5.20 -1.61 -15.23
N LEU A 19 5.65 -1.84 -16.46
CA LEU A 19 5.18 -2.93 -17.29
C LEU A 19 5.77 -4.23 -16.72
N SER A 20 4.99 -4.94 -15.93
CA SER A 20 5.20 -6.37 -15.79
C SER A 20 4.81 -7.03 -17.11
N ILE A 21 5.78 -7.16 -18.02
CA ILE A 21 5.66 -8.04 -19.17
C ILE A 21 5.92 -9.44 -18.65
N ALA A 22 4.89 -10.10 -18.15
CA ALA A 22 4.85 -11.55 -18.06
C ALA A 22 3.80 -12.03 -19.05
N GLY A 23 4.21 -12.76 -20.06
CA GLY A 23 3.34 -13.32 -21.07
C GLY A 23 2.33 -14.27 -20.42
N CYS A 24 1.09 -13.81 -20.26
CA CYS A 24 -0.06 -14.61 -19.92
C CYS A 24 -0.74 -15.12 -21.22
N SER A 25 -0.19 -16.17 -21.80
CA SER A 25 -0.89 -16.87 -22.90
C SER A 25 -1.13 -18.35 -22.63
N LEU A 26 -1.09 -18.83 -21.37
CA LEU A 26 -1.29 -20.26 -21.07
C LEU A 26 -1.97 -20.61 -19.73
N PHE A 27 -2.62 -19.67 -19.05
CA PHE A 27 -3.30 -20.02 -17.80
C PHE A 27 -4.81 -19.87 -17.92
N LYS A 28 -5.49 -21.02 -17.89
CA LYS A 28 -6.92 -21.12 -17.66
C LYS A 28 -7.17 -20.64 -16.23
N ALA A 29 -8.02 -19.61 -16.06
CA ALA A 29 -8.42 -19.16 -14.73
C ALA A 29 -8.93 -20.34 -13.90
N PRO A 30 -8.57 -20.45 -12.62
CA PRO A 30 -9.15 -21.47 -11.76
C PRO A 30 -10.67 -21.28 -11.69
N ASP A 31 -11.40 -22.40 -11.63
CA ASP A 31 -12.86 -22.40 -11.48
C ASP A 31 -13.25 -21.54 -10.26
N LYS A 32 -14.08 -20.55 -10.50
CA LYS A 32 -14.53 -19.59 -9.49
C LYS A 32 -15.35 -20.30 -8.43
N GLY A 33 -14.78 -20.52 -7.26
CA GLY A 33 -15.60 -20.59 -6.06
C GLY A 33 -16.30 -19.22 -5.92
N SER A 34 -17.64 -19.20 -5.98
CA SER A 34 -18.39 -17.97 -5.80
C SER A 34 -18.13 -17.42 -4.40
N ILE A 35 -17.52 -16.23 -4.34
CA ILE A 35 -17.28 -15.49 -3.08
C ILE A 35 -18.54 -14.70 -2.71
N ASP A 36 -19.72 -15.23 -3.04
CA ASP A 36 -20.99 -14.51 -2.91
C ASP A 36 -21.52 -14.41 -1.46
N ASN A 37 -20.77 -14.89 -0.47
CA ASN A 37 -21.16 -14.78 0.96
C ASN A 37 -19.93 -14.58 1.84
N ILE A 38 -19.32 -13.41 1.74
CA ILE A 38 -18.40 -12.96 2.80
C ILE A 38 -19.29 -12.51 3.96
N ASP A 39 -19.23 -13.25 5.05
CA ASP A 39 -19.90 -12.88 6.28
C ASP A 39 -19.14 -11.71 6.92
N ASP A 40 -19.54 -10.48 6.60
CA ASP A 40 -18.95 -9.25 7.14
C ASP A 40 -18.89 -9.26 8.68
N SER A 41 -19.75 -10.05 9.35
CA SER A 41 -19.68 -10.22 10.79
C SER A 41 -18.40 -10.93 11.25
N LYS A 42 -17.77 -11.75 10.41
CA LYS A 42 -16.47 -12.38 10.71
C LYS A 42 -15.29 -11.43 10.52
N VAL A 43 -15.40 -10.49 9.59
CA VAL A 43 -14.37 -9.47 9.39
C VAL A 43 -14.30 -8.52 10.59
N LEU A 44 -15.46 -8.20 11.18
CA LEU A 44 -15.54 -7.39 12.41
C LEU A 44 -15.07 -8.15 13.66
N ALA A 45 -15.04 -9.47 13.63
CA ALA A 45 -14.61 -10.33 14.74
C ALA A 45 -13.10 -10.65 14.71
N SER A 46 -12.29 -9.90 13.96
CA SER A 46 -10.83 -10.06 13.98
C SER A 46 -10.32 -9.90 15.41
N THR A 47 -9.70 -10.95 15.93
CA THR A 47 -9.08 -10.96 17.27
C THR A 47 -7.75 -10.19 17.31
N LEU A 48 -7.35 -9.56 16.19
CA LEU A 48 -6.14 -8.75 16.15
C LEU A 48 -6.34 -7.50 17.02
N ASN A 49 -5.77 -7.51 18.21
CA ASN A 49 -5.69 -6.34 19.07
C ASN A 49 -4.29 -5.76 18.96
N PHE A 50 -4.20 -4.54 18.41
CA PHE A 50 -2.94 -3.82 18.48
C PHE A 50 -2.56 -3.59 19.95
N ALA A 51 -1.27 -3.74 20.27
CA ALA A 51 -0.77 -3.41 21.58
C ALA A 51 -0.99 -1.93 21.87
N THR A 52 -1.45 -1.60 23.08
CA THR A 52 -1.62 -0.22 23.55
C THR A 52 -0.84 -0.05 24.85
N GLN A 53 -0.33 1.16 25.08
CA GLN A 53 0.28 1.47 26.36
C GLN A 53 -0.79 1.54 27.46
N ASN A 54 -0.41 1.15 28.67
CA ASN A 54 -1.25 1.40 29.83
C ASN A 54 -1.34 2.93 30.07
N VAL A 55 -2.56 3.47 30.08
CA VAL A 55 -2.81 4.91 30.25
C VAL A 55 -2.11 5.49 31.48
N SER A 56 -2.00 4.72 32.57
CA SER A 56 -1.32 5.14 33.79
C SER A 56 0.22 5.22 33.65
N GLU A 57 0.78 4.58 32.65
CA GLU A 57 2.23 4.54 32.36
C GLU A 57 2.62 5.47 31.20
N ARG A 58 1.64 6.06 30.53
CA ARG A 58 1.82 6.93 29.39
C ARG A 58 2.50 8.23 29.82
N LYS A 59 3.75 8.41 29.41
CA LYS A 59 4.61 9.53 29.77
C LYS A 59 5.14 10.17 28.49
N LEU A 60 5.16 11.51 28.46
CA LEU A 60 5.86 12.24 27.42
C LEU A 60 7.37 11.97 27.54
N LEU A 61 7.97 11.53 26.45
CA LEU A 61 9.37 11.11 26.36
C LEU A 61 10.19 12.19 25.66
N THR A 62 11.49 12.23 25.93
CA THR A 62 12.44 12.91 25.05
C THR A 62 12.65 12.10 23.77
N GLY A 63 13.15 12.74 22.70
CA GLY A 63 13.42 12.04 21.43
C GLY A 63 14.30 10.79 21.62
N ALA A 64 15.33 10.88 22.47
CA ALA A 64 16.22 9.74 22.75
C ALA A 64 15.49 8.59 23.48
N GLU A 65 14.66 8.89 24.49
CA GLU A 65 13.86 7.89 25.21
C GLU A 65 12.82 7.26 24.29
N ALA A 66 12.16 8.06 23.46
CA ALA A 66 11.14 7.61 22.51
C ALA A 66 11.75 6.72 21.42
N CYS A 67 12.88 7.11 20.84
CA CYS A 67 13.62 6.30 19.87
C CYS A 67 14.02 4.94 20.47
N ALA A 68 14.66 4.92 21.64
CA ALA A 68 15.08 3.69 22.31
C ALA A 68 13.90 2.75 22.64
N LEU A 69 12.69 3.29 22.84
CA LEU A 69 11.49 2.51 23.08
C LEU A 69 11.02 1.78 21.79
N VAL A 70 11.09 2.45 20.63
CA VAL A 70 10.45 1.97 19.40
C VAL A 70 11.41 1.36 18.38
N GLU A 71 12.72 1.63 18.46
CA GLU A 71 13.69 1.17 17.45
C GLU A 71 13.67 -0.34 17.20
N ARG A 72 13.35 -1.15 18.24
CA ARG A 72 13.25 -2.60 18.16
C ARG A 72 11.93 -3.10 17.53
N SER A 73 11.00 -2.20 17.22
CA SER A 73 9.79 -2.52 16.48
C SER A 73 9.91 -2.22 14.98
N VAL A 74 11.01 -1.60 14.54
CA VAL A 74 11.20 -1.22 13.14
C VAL A 74 12.21 -2.15 12.47
N VAL A 75 11.86 -2.63 11.29
CA VAL A 75 12.67 -3.55 10.49
C VAL A 75 13.05 -2.91 9.15
N ALA A 76 14.20 -3.32 8.60
CA ALA A 76 14.57 -2.96 7.24
C ALA A 76 14.12 -4.05 6.27
N LEU A 77 13.63 -3.63 5.12
CA LEU A 77 13.16 -4.50 4.04
C LEU A 77 14.05 -4.32 2.80
N GLU A 78 14.40 -5.44 2.20
CA GLU A 78 15.11 -5.51 0.91
C GLU A 78 14.36 -6.47 -0.01
N ILE A 79 13.97 -6.00 -1.18
CA ILE A 79 13.26 -6.81 -2.19
C ILE A 79 14.18 -6.96 -3.39
N VAL A 80 14.63 -8.19 -3.63
CA VAL A 80 15.50 -8.55 -4.76
C VAL A 80 14.66 -9.17 -5.86
N TYR A 81 14.56 -8.50 -7.00
CA TYR A 81 13.73 -8.92 -8.12
C TYR A 81 14.53 -8.89 -9.43
N GLN A 82 13.95 -9.36 -10.54
CA GLN A 82 14.66 -9.50 -11.81
C GLN A 82 15.23 -8.17 -12.36
N GLY A 83 14.65 -7.04 -11.99
CA GLY A 83 15.06 -5.71 -12.46
C GLY A 83 16.06 -5.00 -11.54
N GLY A 84 16.32 -5.52 -10.34
CA GLY A 84 17.17 -4.85 -9.36
C GLY A 84 16.85 -5.17 -7.91
N THR A 85 17.10 -4.21 -7.05
CA THR A 85 16.79 -4.28 -5.62
C THR A 85 16.07 -3.00 -5.21
N SER A 86 15.00 -3.13 -4.46
CA SER A 86 14.34 -2.03 -3.78
C SER A 86 14.44 -2.19 -2.26
N TYR A 87 14.35 -1.08 -1.56
CA TYR A 87 14.47 -1.01 -0.12
C TYR A 87 13.28 -0.29 0.49
N GLY A 88 12.95 -0.66 1.71
CA GLY A 88 11.91 -0.05 2.49
C GLY A 88 12.07 -0.35 3.98
N SER A 89 11.05 -0.04 4.71
CA SER A 89 10.95 -0.26 6.15
C SER A 89 9.67 -1.02 6.47
N GLY A 90 9.59 -1.57 7.67
CA GLY A 90 8.38 -2.17 8.19
C GLY A 90 8.29 -1.97 9.70
N VAL A 91 7.09 -2.08 10.25
CA VAL A 91 6.85 -1.97 11.68
C VAL A 91 6.20 -3.25 12.19
N ILE A 92 6.79 -3.82 13.24
CA ILE A 92 6.23 -4.97 13.94
C ILE A 92 5.05 -4.48 14.79
N ILE A 93 3.86 -5.00 14.52
CA ILE A 93 2.61 -4.52 15.13
C ILE A 93 2.03 -5.45 16.18
N GLN A 94 2.29 -6.75 16.08
CA GLN A 94 1.83 -7.75 17.05
C GLN A 94 2.54 -9.08 16.81
N ASN A 95 2.63 -9.93 17.83
CA ASN A 95 2.88 -11.36 17.69
C ASN A 95 1.55 -12.12 17.48
N GLU A 96 1.57 -13.24 16.78
CA GLU A 96 0.38 -13.98 16.37
C GLU A 96 -0.49 -14.41 17.56
N ASP A 97 0.13 -14.85 18.65
CA ASP A 97 -0.55 -15.42 19.82
C ASP A 97 -0.73 -14.42 20.97
N ALA A 98 -0.33 -13.17 20.80
CA ALA A 98 -0.24 -12.17 21.87
C ALA A 98 0.57 -12.70 23.12
N ASP A 99 1.39 -13.74 22.93
CA ASP A 99 2.24 -14.33 23.95
C ASP A 99 3.66 -13.77 23.82
N ALA A 100 4.24 -13.34 24.94
CA ALA A 100 5.62 -12.85 24.99
C ALA A 100 6.66 -13.90 24.54
N ASN A 101 6.31 -15.18 24.53
CA ASN A 101 7.13 -16.27 24.03
C ASN A 101 6.90 -16.63 22.57
N SER A 102 5.92 -16.02 21.91
CA SER A 102 5.66 -16.25 20.48
C SER A 102 6.88 -15.87 19.64
N LYS A 103 7.12 -16.68 18.62
CA LYS A 103 8.16 -16.44 17.61
C LYS A 103 7.55 -16.01 16.27
N ILE A 104 6.25 -15.76 16.24
CA ILE A 104 5.49 -15.33 15.07
C ILE A 104 5.04 -13.89 15.28
N PHE A 105 5.35 -13.03 14.34
CA PHE A 105 5.03 -11.60 14.39
C PHE A 105 4.37 -11.16 13.08
N TYR A 106 3.59 -10.10 13.14
CA TYR A 106 3.11 -9.39 11.96
C TYR A 106 3.92 -8.11 11.75
N ILE A 107 4.16 -7.77 10.50
CA ILE A 107 4.86 -6.55 10.09
C ILE A 107 3.96 -5.80 9.13
N ILE A 108 3.70 -4.52 9.39
CA ILE A 108 3.10 -3.60 8.42
C ILE A 108 4.21 -2.94 7.61
N THR A 109 3.97 -2.77 6.32
CA THR A 109 4.77 -1.95 5.40
C THR A 109 3.88 -1.31 4.35
N CYS A 110 4.41 -0.45 3.50
CA CYS A 110 3.69 0.03 2.33
C CYS A 110 3.58 -1.07 1.26
N HIS A 111 2.42 -1.14 0.59
CA HIS A 111 2.21 -2.08 -0.51
C HIS A 111 3.21 -1.86 -1.65
N HIS A 112 3.48 -0.59 -2.02
CA HIS A 112 4.43 -0.28 -3.10
C HIS A 112 5.85 -0.78 -2.83
N VAL A 113 6.27 -0.91 -1.57
CA VAL A 113 7.60 -1.45 -1.19
C VAL A 113 7.74 -2.90 -1.63
N ILE A 114 6.67 -3.68 -1.53
CA ILE A 114 6.68 -5.13 -1.82
C ILE A 114 5.96 -5.49 -3.13
N SER A 115 5.61 -4.51 -3.94
CA SER A 115 4.86 -4.72 -5.20
C SER A 115 5.65 -5.47 -6.28
N SER A 116 6.98 -5.58 -6.16
CA SER A 116 7.83 -6.31 -7.08
C SER A 116 7.94 -7.78 -6.67
N LEU A 117 7.65 -8.71 -7.60
CA LEU A 117 7.81 -10.14 -7.35
C LEU A 117 9.27 -10.51 -7.23
N GLY A 118 9.64 -11.23 -6.17
CA GLY A 118 11.02 -11.60 -5.92
C GLY A 118 11.27 -12.12 -4.52
N THR A 119 12.53 -12.10 -4.12
CA THR A 119 12.94 -12.46 -2.76
C THR A 119 12.80 -11.26 -1.85
N ILE A 120 12.08 -11.43 -0.74
CA ILE A 120 12.03 -10.45 0.34
C ILE A 120 12.96 -10.86 1.48
N ASN A 121 13.80 -9.92 1.90
CA ASN A 121 14.63 -10.04 3.08
C ASN A 121 14.17 -9.03 4.14
N VAL A 122 13.94 -9.53 5.34
CA VAL A 122 13.61 -8.73 6.52
C VAL A 122 14.81 -8.77 7.45
N TYR A 123 15.38 -7.62 7.76
CA TYR A 123 16.46 -7.48 8.72
C TYR A 123 15.89 -6.90 10.01
N VAL A 124 15.91 -7.69 11.07
CA VAL A 124 15.45 -7.27 12.40
C VAL A 124 16.60 -6.73 13.22
N PRO A 125 16.33 -5.86 14.21
CA PRO A 125 17.35 -5.41 15.15
C PRO A 125 18.00 -6.57 15.90
N ASP A 126 19.31 -6.46 16.13
CA ASP A 126 20.07 -7.40 16.95
C ASP A 126 19.68 -7.28 18.45
N GLU A 127 20.35 -8.04 19.30
CA GLU A 127 20.14 -7.99 20.77
C GLU A 127 20.44 -6.61 21.38
N ASN A 128 21.14 -5.73 20.66
CA ASN A 128 21.46 -4.36 21.06
C ASN A 128 20.55 -3.31 20.36
N GLY A 129 19.51 -3.75 19.65
CA GLY A 129 18.62 -2.87 18.91
C GLY A 129 19.16 -2.36 17.57
N ARG A 130 20.15 -3.04 16.96
CA ARG A 130 20.80 -2.60 15.72
C ARG A 130 20.44 -3.52 14.55
N ASN A 131 20.00 -2.92 13.43
CA ASN A 131 19.74 -3.62 12.17
C ASN A 131 20.98 -3.68 11.28
N PHE A 132 22.03 -2.95 11.63
CA PHE A 132 23.16 -2.65 10.77
C PHE A 132 24.45 -2.62 11.59
N THR A 133 25.48 -3.27 11.13
CA THR A 133 26.79 -3.31 11.79
C THR A 133 27.88 -3.13 10.76
N ASP A 134 28.81 -2.20 11.00
CA ASP A 134 30.00 -1.94 10.19
C ASP A 134 29.74 -1.64 8.70
N GLY A 135 28.60 -0.98 8.39
CA GLY A 135 28.27 -0.61 7.01
C GLY A 135 27.49 -1.65 6.22
N ASP A 136 27.12 -2.78 6.82
CA ASP A 136 26.36 -3.84 6.19
C ASP A 136 25.18 -4.31 7.06
N TYR A 137 24.14 -4.83 6.42
CA TYR A 137 23.06 -5.52 7.13
C TYR A 137 23.57 -6.76 7.84
N ASN A 138 23.16 -6.91 9.10
CA ASN A 138 23.54 -8.07 9.87
C ASN A 138 22.84 -9.33 9.36
N SER A 139 23.57 -10.16 8.61
CA SER A 139 23.06 -11.39 8.00
C SER A 139 22.61 -12.44 9.02
N GLU A 140 23.06 -12.38 10.27
CA GLU A 140 22.60 -13.28 11.35
C GLU A 140 21.15 -13.03 11.71
N TYR A 141 20.68 -11.78 11.60
CA TYR A 141 19.31 -11.34 11.88
C TYR A 141 18.46 -11.15 10.62
N LYS A 142 18.89 -11.74 9.52
CA LYS A 142 18.17 -11.78 8.25
C LYS A 142 17.18 -12.93 8.22
N PHE A 143 15.95 -12.63 7.79
CA PHE A 143 14.90 -13.59 7.48
C PHE A 143 14.46 -13.42 6.03
N THR A 144 14.26 -14.53 5.35
CA THR A 144 14.00 -14.51 3.90
C THR A 144 12.65 -15.14 3.59
N GLY A 145 11.94 -14.55 2.65
CA GLY A 145 10.73 -15.05 2.03
C GLY A 145 10.74 -14.85 0.53
N VAL A 146 9.63 -15.19 -0.09
CA VAL A 146 9.39 -15.00 -1.51
C VAL A 146 8.04 -14.30 -1.68
N ILE A 147 8.02 -13.27 -2.52
CA ILE A 147 6.78 -12.63 -3.00
C ILE A 147 6.64 -13.01 -4.47
N ASP A 148 5.71 -13.87 -4.75
CA ASP A 148 5.34 -14.30 -6.09
C ASP A 148 3.83 -14.59 -6.13
N ASN A 149 3.38 -15.26 -7.18
CA ASN A 149 1.97 -15.60 -7.33
C ASN A 149 1.56 -16.86 -6.53
N LYS A 150 2.33 -17.25 -5.51
CA LYS A 150 2.03 -18.40 -4.65
C LYS A 150 2.05 -18.01 -3.18
N ILE A 151 1.19 -18.64 -2.40
CA ILE A 151 1.21 -18.51 -0.95
C ILE A 151 2.27 -19.45 -0.39
N HIS A 152 3.20 -18.87 0.36
CA HIS A 152 4.31 -19.59 0.98
C HIS A 152 4.08 -19.67 2.49
N THR A 153 3.75 -20.85 3.00
CA THR A 153 3.59 -21.09 4.45
C THR A 153 4.85 -21.67 5.10
N ASP A 154 5.82 -22.06 4.28
CA ASP A 154 7.08 -22.72 4.69
C ASP A 154 8.27 -21.76 4.87
N LYS A 155 8.09 -20.48 4.54
CA LYS A 155 9.16 -19.46 4.62
C LYS A 155 9.17 -18.73 5.96
N ALA A 156 10.34 -18.20 6.32
CA ALA A 156 10.49 -17.36 7.50
C ALA A 156 9.74 -16.04 7.38
N VAL A 157 9.60 -15.51 6.16
CA VAL A 157 8.78 -14.33 5.83
C VAL A 157 7.73 -14.75 4.82
N THR A 158 6.47 -14.45 5.13
CA THR A 158 5.34 -14.74 4.24
C THR A 158 4.48 -13.51 4.07
N LEU A 159 3.98 -13.28 2.85
CA LEU A 159 2.98 -12.25 2.61
C LEU A 159 1.63 -12.73 3.16
N VAL A 160 1.01 -11.94 4.02
CA VAL A 160 -0.35 -12.18 4.52
C VAL A 160 -1.38 -11.61 3.56
N GLY A 161 -1.19 -10.36 3.14
CA GLY A 161 -2.07 -9.69 2.19
C GLY A 161 -1.63 -8.27 1.92
N GLY A 162 -2.32 -7.61 1.00
CA GLY A 162 -2.05 -6.23 0.63
C GLY A 162 -3.31 -5.49 0.19
N ASP A 163 -3.32 -4.19 0.44
CA ASP A 163 -4.30 -3.24 -0.06
C ASP A 163 -3.58 -2.20 -0.92
N LYS A 164 -3.79 -2.29 -2.20
CA LYS A 164 -3.15 -1.40 -3.17
C LYS A 164 -3.67 0.04 -3.07
N ASP A 165 -4.95 0.21 -2.78
CA ASP A 165 -5.58 1.53 -2.69
C ASP A 165 -5.19 2.27 -1.40
N GLY A 166 -5.05 1.54 -0.28
CA GLY A 166 -4.58 2.11 0.99
C GLY A 166 -3.07 2.07 1.15
N ASP A 167 -2.35 1.52 0.16
CA ASP A 167 -0.90 1.34 0.16
C ASP A 167 -0.35 0.64 1.41
N ILE A 168 -1.07 -0.34 1.93
CA ILE A 168 -0.68 -1.15 3.08
C ILE A 168 -0.50 -2.60 2.69
N ALA A 169 0.55 -3.22 3.23
CA ALA A 169 0.73 -4.65 3.18
C ALA A 169 1.12 -5.21 4.55
N VAL A 170 0.77 -6.47 4.78
CA VAL A 170 1.09 -7.20 5.99
C VAL A 170 1.93 -8.42 5.66
N LEU A 171 3.06 -8.54 6.35
CA LEU A 171 3.92 -9.72 6.32
C LEU A 171 3.81 -10.47 7.65
N LYS A 172 4.02 -11.78 7.60
CA LYS A 172 4.20 -12.63 8.77
C LYS A 172 5.67 -13.03 8.86
N LEU A 173 6.26 -12.85 10.02
CA LEU A 173 7.66 -13.15 10.32
C LEU A 173 7.74 -14.29 11.35
N ASN A 174 8.38 -15.39 10.99
CA ASN A 174 8.69 -16.49 11.89
C ASN A 174 10.16 -16.44 12.30
N THR A 175 10.42 -16.19 13.58
CA THR A 175 11.77 -16.09 14.15
C THR A 175 12.22 -17.36 14.87
N THR A 176 11.50 -18.47 14.71
CA THR A 176 11.84 -19.75 15.33
C THR A 176 13.29 -20.14 15.00
N GLY A 177 14.02 -20.55 16.03
CA GLY A 177 15.43 -20.94 15.89
C GLY A 177 16.44 -19.78 15.96
N LYS A 178 15.97 -18.53 16.04
CA LYS A 178 16.84 -17.37 16.25
C LYS A 178 16.50 -16.64 17.55
N ASN A 179 17.51 -16.10 18.20
CA ASN A 179 17.34 -15.23 19.36
C ASN A 179 17.32 -13.77 18.86
N VAL A 180 16.14 -13.16 18.83
CA VAL A 180 15.92 -11.78 18.39
C VAL A 180 15.37 -10.96 19.53
N ASN A 181 15.72 -9.67 19.58
CA ASN A 181 15.26 -8.75 20.60
C ASN A 181 14.32 -7.70 19.97
N ILE A 182 13.20 -8.17 19.45
CA ILE A 182 12.18 -7.35 18.80
C ILE A 182 10.95 -7.18 19.69
N VAL A 183 10.24 -6.09 19.51
CA VAL A 183 9.01 -5.76 20.23
C VAL A 183 7.94 -5.31 19.24
N SER A 184 6.68 -5.48 19.60
CA SER A 184 5.58 -4.88 18.83
C SER A 184 5.44 -3.40 19.16
N ALA A 185 5.22 -2.56 18.16
CA ALA A 185 4.87 -1.16 18.38
C ALA A 185 3.49 -1.07 19.03
N ASN A 186 3.37 -0.13 19.98
CA ASN A 186 2.07 0.22 20.55
C ASN A 186 1.37 1.24 19.65
N VAL A 187 0.06 1.15 19.52
CA VAL A 187 -0.77 2.20 18.96
C VAL A 187 -1.44 2.99 20.08
N PRO A 188 -1.92 4.22 19.84
CA PRO A 188 -2.64 4.99 20.83
C PRO A 188 -3.88 4.27 21.35
N VAL A 189 -4.27 4.59 22.58
CA VAL A 189 -5.52 4.11 23.18
C VAL A 189 -6.74 4.66 22.46
N GLU A 190 -7.87 3.98 22.56
CA GLU A 190 -9.14 4.43 22.02
C GLU A 190 -9.49 5.85 22.50
N GLY A 191 -9.95 6.68 21.57
CA GLY A 191 -10.28 8.10 21.82
C GLY A 191 -9.12 9.07 21.73
N TYR A 192 -7.90 8.59 21.46
CA TYR A 192 -6.81 9.47 21.07
C TYR A 192 -7.05 9.96 19.63
N SER A 193 -6.72 11.21 19.36
CA SER A 193 -6.79 11.79 18.02
C SER A 193 -5.57 12.66 17.77
N VAL A 194 -4.92 12.44 16.65
CA VAL A 194 -3.74 13.20 16.20
C VAL A 194 -4.12 14.65 15.96
N LYS A 195 -3.22 15.57 16.31
CA LYS A 195 -3.46 17.01 16.20
C LYS A 195 -2.42 17.69 15.32
N LYS A 196 -2.89 18.68 14.57
CA LYS A 196 -1.98 19.58 13.86
C LYS A 196 -1.03 20.28 14.84
N GLY A 197 0.26 20.27 14.53
CA GLY A 197 1.33 20.82 15.38
C GLY A 197 1.84 19.82 16.43
N GLU A 198 1.34 18.61 16.48
CA GLU A 198 1.84 17.57 17.36
C GLU A 198 3.25 17.17 16.97
N GLU A 199 4.16 17.09 17.97
CA GLU A 199 5.53 16.61 17.77
C GLU A 199 5.54 15.12 17.50
N VAL A 200 6.24 14.73 16.44
CA VAL A 200 6.33 13.35 15.97
C VAL A 200 7.74 13.04 15.49
N PHE A 201 8.05 11.76 15.37
CA PHE A 201 9.28 11.31 14.75
C PHE A 201 9.05 10.06 13.91
N ALA A 202 9.87 9.89 12.88
CA ALA A 202 9.91 8.68 12.10
C ALA A 202 11.14 7.83 12.44
N VAL A 203 10.98 6.52 12.37
CA VAL A 203 12.08 5.56 12.38
C VAL A 203 11.96 4.69 11.14
N GLY A 204 13.01 4.62 10.35
CA GLY A 204 13.01 3.93 9.07
C GLY A 204 14.41 3.58 8.58
N ASN A 205 14.53 3.35 7.27
CA ASN A 205 15.75 2.93 6.61
C ASN A 205 16.04 3.82 5.39
N PRO A 206 16.34 5.12 5.59
CA PRO A 206 16.56 6.05 4.49
C PRO A 206 17.68 5.53 3.58
N THR A 207 17.48 5.72 2.26
CA THR A 207 18.38 5.23 1.18
C THR A 207 18.56 3.71 1.11
N GLY A 208 17.87 2.94 1.95
CA GLY A 208 18.08 1.50 2.07
C GLY A 208 19.41 1.08 2.70
N GLN A 209 20.14 2.00 3.31
CA GLN A 209 21.47 1.78 3.86
C GLN A 209 21.66 2.30 5.29
N LEU A 210 20.63 2.93 5.86
CA LEU A 210 20.70 3.57 7.16
C LEU A 210 19.53 3.13 8.06
N PRO A 211 19.37 1.82 8.32
CA PRO A 211 18.26 1.32 9.14
C PRO A 211 18.33 1.85 10.57
N GLY A 212 17.14 2.10 11.14
CA GLY A 212 17.01 2.66 12.49
C GLY A 212 17.27 4.15 12.58
N THR A 213 17.31 4.87 11.45
CA THR A 213 17.48 6.33 11.46
C THR A 213 16.25 7.01 12.07
N TYR A 214 16.51 7.88 13.05
CA TYR A 214 15.53 8.76 13.68
C TYR A 214 15.47 10.10 12.98
N GLN A 215 14.27 10.59 12.70
CA GLN A 215 14.01 11.92 12.13
C GLN A 215 12.77 12.52 12.79
N ASP A 216 12.87 13.71 13.33
CA ASP A 216 11.78 14.38 14.05
C ASP A 216 11.12 15.50 13.24
N GLY A 217 9.93 15.87 13.67
CA GLY A 217 9.15 16.94 13.07
C GLY A 217 7.79 17.10 13.74
N VAL A 218 6.82 17.59 12.97
CA VAL A 218 5.44 17.82 13.45
C VAL A 218 4.42 17.39 12.42
N ILE A 219 3.20 17.13 12.87
CA ILE A 219 2.02 17.00 12.01
C ILE A 219 1.69 18.38 11.43
N GLY A 220 1.88 18.56 10.13
CA GLY A 220 1.57 19.80 9.42
C GLY A 220 0.08 19.94 9.10
N TYR A 221 -0.58 18.82 8.74
CA TYR A 221 -1.99 18.78 8.42
C TYR A 221 -2.55 17.36 8.62
N ILE A 222 -3.84 17.27 8.95
CA ILE A 222 -4.59 16.04 9.11
C ILE A 222 -5.53 15.90 7.89
N GLU A 223 -5.75 14.68 7.40
CA GLU A 223 -6.65 14.43 6.25
C GLU A 223 -6.28 15.24 5.00
N ARG A 224 -4.97 15.29 4.67
CA ARG A 224 -4.52 15.91 3.43
C ARG A 224 -4.79 14.97 2.27
N GLU A 225 -5.67 15.35 1.36
CA GLU A 225 -5.76 14.69 0.06
C GLU A 225 -4.46 14.95 -0.72
N ALA A 226 -3.76 13.88 -1.03
CA ALA A 226 -2.52 13.91 -1.80
C ALA A 226 -2.55 12.84 -2.89
N THR A 227 -2.04 13.17 -4.07
CA THR A 227 -1.86 12.19 -5.14
C THR A 227 -0.51 11.51 -4.98
N ILE A 228 -0.54 10.23 -4.70
CA ILE A 228 0.67 9.39 -4.59
C ILE A 228 0.86 8.65 -5.92
N ASN A 229 2.00 8.85 -6.56
CA ASN A 229 2.25 8.41 -7.95
C ASN A 229 2.00 6.91 -8.21
N SER A 230 2.23 6.05 -7.24
CA SER A 230 2.05 4.60 -7.38
C SER A 230 0.68 4.09 -6.94
N VAL A 231 -0.12 4.92 -6.26
CA VAL A 231 -1.33 4.52 -5.55
C VAL A 231 -2.57 5.27 -6.05
N GLY A 232 -2.51 6.60 -6.09
CA GLY A 232 -3.62 7.47 -6.43
C GLY A 232 -3.87 8.57 -5.39
N ILE A 233 -5.12 9.00 -5.22
CA ILE A 233 -5.48 10.00 -4.22
C ILE A 233 -5.70 9.28 -2.87
N MET A 234 -5.01 9.76 -1.84
CA MET A 234 -5.11 9.25 -0.47
C MET A 234 -5.34 10.40 0.51
N SER A 235 -6.06 10.12 1.59
CA SER A 235 -6.15 11.02 2.75
C SER A 235 -5.05 10.68 3.75
N LEU A 236 -4.09 11.58 3.94
CA LEU A 236 -2.85 11.33 4.65
C LEU A 236 -2.58 12.38 5.72
N TYR A 237 -1.76 12.05 6.72
CA TYR A 237 -1.08 13.07 7.52
C TYR A 237 0.00 13.72 6.67
N GLN A 238 -0.04 15.04 6.54
CA GLN A 238 1.07 15.84 6.04
C GLN A 238 2.02 16.10 7.19
N ILE A 239 3.28 15.80 7.02
CA ILE A 239 4.34 15.96 8.03
C ILE A 239 5.52 16.72 7.43
N ASN A 240 6.35 17.30 8.29
CA ASN A 240 7.63 17.90 7.88
C ASN A 240 8.85 17.05 8.32
N VAL A 241 8.59 15.86 8.81
CA VAL A 241 9.65 14.84 9.01
C VAL A 241 10.25 14.51 7.65
N ASP A 242 11.55 14.49 7.54
CA ASP A 242 12.24 14.22 6.27
C ASP A 242 12.08 12.73 5.87
N ILE A 243 11.31 12.49 4.82
CA ILE A 243 11.05 11.15 4.30
C ILE A 243 11.73 11.00 2.95
N THR A 244 12.68 10.09 2.89
CA THR A 244 13.44 9.75 1.67
C THR A 244 13.15 8.29 1.26
N HIS A 245 13.59 7.91 0.06
CA HIS A 245 13.51 6.52 -0.40
C HIS A 245 14.10 5.57 0.64
N GLY A 246 13.38 4.49 0.95
CA GLY A 246 13.74 3.51 1.98
C GLY A 246 13.05 3.73 3.32
N ASN A 247 12.54 4.93 3.61
CA ASN A 247 11.70 5.19 4.79
C ASN A 247 10.26 4.65 4.62
N SER A 248 9.78 4.47 3.39
CA SER A 248 8.44 3.95 3.10
C SER A 248 8.18 2.65 3.85
N GLY A 249 7.04 2.57 4.55
CA GLY A 249 6.66 1.45 5.41
C GLY A 249 7.20 1.53 6.83
N GLY A 250 8.05 2.52 7.15
CA GLY A 250 8.53 2.79 8.50
C GLY A 250 7.46 3.41 9.40
N GLY A 251 7.75 3.51 10.69
CA GLY A 251 6.80 4.05 11.67
C GLY A 251 6.93 5.55 11.85
N LEU A 252 5.78 6.24 11.87
CA LEU A 252 5.63 7.57 12.44
C LEU A 252 5.08 7.43 13.85
N PHE A 253 5.80 7.96 14.83
CA PHE A 253 5.49 7.84 16.24
C PHE A 253 5.26 9.21 16.88
N ASN A 254 4.38 9.26 17.89
CA ASN A 254 4.24 10.41 18.76
C ASN A 254 5.29 10.39 19.89
N MET A 255 5.37 11.46 20.68
CA MET A 255 6.33 11.57 21.78
C MET A 255 5.99 10.71 23.02
N TYR A 256 4.98 9.86 22.92
CA TYR A 256 4.71 8.78 23.87
C TYR A 256 5.28 7.43 23.39
N GLY A 257 5.91 7.38 22.18
CA GLY A 257 6.39 6.17 21.54
C GLY A 257 5.27 5.29 20.97
N GLU A 258 4.13 5.89 20.64
CA GLU A 258 3.00 5.19 20.02
C GLU A 258 3.01 5.39 18.51
N LEU A 259 2.76 4.33 17.77
CA LEU A 259 2.69 4.32 16.31
C LEU A 259 1.39 4.99 15.86
N ILE A 260 1.50 6.15 15.25
CA ILE A 260 0.38 6.96 14.77
C ILE A 260 0.28 7.02 13.24
N GLY A 261 1.26 6.50 12.54
CA GLY A 261 1.23 6.45 11.09
C GLY A 261 2.29 5.54 10.48
N ILE A 262 2.10 5.20 9.21
CA ILE A 262 3.11 4.50 8.40
C ILE A 262 3.65 5.51 7.39
N THR A 263 4.96 5.74 7.38
CA THR A 263 5.61 6.66 6.44
C THR A 263 5.42 6.15 5.01
N ASN A 264 4.93 7.03 4.12
CA ASN A 264 4.53 6.64 2.78
C ASN A 264 5.42 7.25 1.70
N ALA A 265 5.39 8.57 1.55
CA ALA A 265 6.05 9.27 0.45
C ALA A 265 6.59 10.63 0.88
N GLY A 266 7.70 11.02 0.25
CA GLY A 266 8.17 12.39 0.18
C GLY A 266 7.72 13.06 -1.11
N SER A 267 7.67 14.38 -1.13
CA SER A 267 7.46 15.14 -2.36
C SER A 267 8.80 15.55 -2.95
N ASP A 268 9.14 14.97 -4.10
CA ASP A 268 10.36 15.35 -4.84
C ASP A 268 10.32 16.81 -5.34
N GLU A 269 9.12 17.38 -5.51
CA GLU A 269 8.92 18.74 -6.05
C GLU A 269 8.85 19.80 -4.95
N ASN A 270 8.52 19.43 -3.71
CA ASN A 270 8.30 20.34 -2.60
C ASN A 270 9.02 19.85 -1.34
N GLU A 271 10.23 20.30 -1.12
CA GLU A 271 10.99 20.02 0.10
C GLU A 271 10.14 20.33 1.37
N GLY A 272 10.12 19.39 2.31
CA GLY A 272 9.38 19.53 3.57
C GLY A 272 7.90 19.15 3.50
N LEU A 273 7.39 18.66 2.36
CA LEU A 273 6.06 18.07 2.26
C LEU A 273 6.19 16.55 2.16
N ASN A 274 5.98 15.90 3.28
CA ASN A 274 6.02 14.45 3.39
C ASN A 274 4.70 13.93 3.95
N TYR A 275 4.45 12.65 3.76
CA TYR A 275 3.15 12.05 4.03
C TYR A 275 3.26 10.74 4.81
N SER A 276 2.24 10.49 5.64
CA SER A 276 2.10 9.25 6.39
C SER A 276 0.66 8.75 6.37
N ILE A 277 0.48 7.44 6.22
CA ILE A 277 -0.82 6.77 6.29
C ILE A 277 -1.28 6.81 7.75
N PRO A 278 -2.50 7.33 8.03
CA PRO A 278 -2.97 7.55 9.39
C PRO A 278 -3.29 6.25 10.15
N PHE A 279 -3.31 6.33 11.48
CA PHE A 279 -3.82 5.23 12.33
C PHE A 279 -5.34 5.30 12.55
N GLU A 280 -5.97 6.45 12.30
CA GLU A 280 -7.39 6.73 12.45
C GLU A 280 -8.11 6.71 11.09
N GLY A 281 -9.40 6.37 11.11
CA GLY A 281 -10.25 6.39 9.93
C GLY A 281 -10.45 5.03 9.28
N THR A 282 -11.30 4.99 8.27
CA THR A 282 -11.68 3.75 7.55
C THR A 282 -10.53 3.16 6.76
N ASP A 283 -9.69 4.01 6.17
CA ASP A 283 -8.50 3.63 5.40
C ASP A 283 -7.21 3.72 6.22
N SER A 284 -7.33 3.73 7.55
CA SER A 284 -6.18 3.72 8.44
C SER A 284 -5.39 2.41 8.33
N PHE A 285 -4.07 2.47 8.58
CA PHE A 285 -3.25 1.27 8.59
C PHE A 285 -3.75 0.23 9.60
N VAL A 286 -4.36 0.66 10.72
CA VAL A 286 -4.94 -0.22 11.73
C VAL A 286 -6.13 -0.98 11.17
N THR A 287 -7.07 -0.29 10.53
CA THR A 287 -8.28 -0.88 9.95
C THR A 287 -7.92 -1.83 8.80
N VAL A 288 -7.06 -1.38 7.90
CA VAL A 288 -6.59 -2.17 6.75
C VAL A 288 -5.87 -3.42 7.21
N ALA A 289 -4.87 -3.31 8.10
CA ALA A 289 -4.12 -4.48 8.59
C ALA A 289 -5.01 -5.51 9.28
N LYS A 290 -6.00 -5.07 10.07
CA LYS A 290 -6.98 -5.97 10.70
C LYS A 290 -7.75 -6.78 9.65
N GLN A 291 -8.22 -6.14 8.60
CA GLN A 291 -8.93 -6.81 7.52
C GLN A 291 -8.04 -7.78 6.75
N LEU A 292 -6.81 -7.36 6.38
CA LEU A 292 -5.87 -8.22 5.69
C LEU A 292 -5.57 -9.50 6.47
N ILE A 293 -5.38 -9.40 7.79
CA ILE A 293 -5.12 -10.57 8.63
C ILE A 293 -6.38 -11.44 8.79
N ALA A 294 -7.54 -10.82 8.98
CA ALA A 294 -8.80 -11.54 9.18
C ALA A 294 -9.29 -12.31 7.94
N THR A 295 -8.99 -11.79 6.75
CA THR A 295 -9.44 -12.39 5.49
C THR A 295 -8.43 -13.36 4.87
N ALA A 296 -7.17 -13.35 5.35
CA ALA A 296 -6.13 -14.25 4.88
C ALA A 296 -6.43 -15.71 5.24
N THR A 297 -6.11 -16.62 4.32
CA THR A 297 -6.21 -18.08 4.51
C THR A 297 -4.96 -18.76 3.96
N ASP A 298 -4.82 -20.06 4.17
CA ASP A 298 -3.73 -20.84 3.58
C ASP A 298 -3.75 -20.90 2.03
N SER A 299 -4.85 -20.48 1.42
CA SER A 299 -5.06 -20.50 -0.03
C SER A 299 -5.31 -19.15 -0.68
N ASN A 300 -5.52 -18.09 0.11
CA ASN A 300 -5.78 -16.75 -0.40
C ASN A 300 -5.06 -15.69 0.43
N TYR A 301 -4.51 -14.69 -0.23
CA TYR A 301 -4.04 -13.49 0.42
C TYR A 301 -5.19 -12.73 1.07
N GLY A 302 -4.89 -12.07 2.19
CA GLY A 302 -5.81 -11.15 2.85
C GLY A 302 -6.10 -9.93 1.98
N TYR A 303 -7.32 -9.43 2.10
CA TYR A 303 -7.86 -8.31 1.32
C TYR A 303 -8.74 -7.40 2.18
N VAL A 304 -9.01 -6.20 1.69
CA VAL A 304 -9.96 -5.25 2.30
C VAL A 304 -11.33 -5.39 1.65
N SER A 305 -12.35 -5.63 2.44
CA SER A 305 -13.73 -5.80 1.95
C SER A 305 -14.26 -4.53 1.29
N GLY A 306 -15.03 -4.70 0.21
CA GLY A 306 -15.67 -3.60 -0.52
C GLY A 306 -14.77 -2.91 -1.56
N ARG A 307 -13.48 -3.19 -1.60
CA ARG A 307 -12.59 -2.72 -2.68
C ARG A 307 -13.05 -3.30 -4.02
N TRP A 308 -12.87 -2.53 -5.08
CA TRP A 308 -13.14 -2.95 -6.45
C TRP A 308 -12.15 -2.31 -7.43
N SER A 309 -11.95 -2.96 -8.56
CA SER A 309 -11.07 -2.49 -9.61
C SER A 309 -11.67 -2.86 -10.96
N LEU A 310 -11.49 -2.02 -11.97
CA LEU A 310 -12.00 -2.31 -13.31
C LEU A 310 -11.21 -3.41 -14.01
N GLY A 311 -9.94 -3.60 -13.65
CA GLY A 311 -9.04 -4.55 -14.31
C GLY A 311 -8.63 -4.09 -15.72
N ILE A 312 -8.37 -2.79 -15.89
CA ILE A 312 -7.83 -2.22 -17.14
C ILE A 312 -6.54 -1.44 -16.88
N THR A 313 -5.66 -1.43 -17.85
CA THR A 313 -4.59 -0.43 -17.93
C THR A 313 -4.90 0.55 -19.05
N ILE A 314 -4.61 1.82 -18.83
CA ILE A 314 -4.92 2.90 -19.76
C ILE A 314 -3.66 3.72 -20.09
N ALA A 315 -3.67 4.36 -21.25
CA ALA A 315 -2.63 5.32 -21.64
C ALA A 315 -3.18 6.40 -22.53
N ASP A 316 -2.57 7.58 -22.46
CA ASP A 316 -2.80 8.64 -23.43
C ASP A 316 -2.03 8.34 -24.73
N LYS A 317 -2.75 8.25 -25.85
CA LYS A 317 -2.14 8.09 -27.17
C LYS A 317 -2.38 9.33 -28.01
N THR A 318 -1.31 9.89 -28.56
CA THR A 318 -1.39 11.07 -29.45
C THR A 318 -2.40 10.81 -30.58
N ASN A 319 -3.32 11.75 -30.77
CA ASN A 319 -4.42 11.73 -31.77
C ASN A 319 -5.56 10.73 -31.51
N PHE A 320 -5.49 9.90 -30.45
CA PHE A 320 -6.53 8.93 -30.13
C PHE A 320 -7.22 9.22 -28.79
N GLY A 321 -6.56 9.94 -27.87
CA GLY A 321 -7.06 10.19 -26.53
C GLY A 321 -6.73 9.06 -25.56
N LEU A 322 -7.63 8.79 -24.63
CA LEU A 322 -7.47 7.78 -23.59
C LEU A 322 -7.76 6.37 -24.13
N VAL A 323 -6.75 5.55 -24.24
CA VAL A 323 -6.84 4.20 -24.83
C VAL A 323 -6.66 3.13 -23.76
N VAL A 324 -7.47 2.08 -23.80
CA VAL A 324 -7.27 0.86 -23.03
C VAL A 324 -6.07 0.09 -23.60
N ASN A 325 -5.01 -0.07 -22.81
CA ASN A 325 -3.84 -0.84 -23.23
C ASN A 325 -4.05 -2.34 -23.07
N SER A 326 -4.59 -2.75 -21.91
CA SER A 326 -4.90 -4.14 -21.62
C SER A 326 -6.14 -4.26 -20.75
N VAL A 327 -6.78 -5.40 -20.82
CA VAL A 327 -7.90 -5.81 -19.98
C VAL A 327 -7.49 -7.10 -19.29
N GLU A 328 -7.68 -7.17 -18.00
CA GLU A 328 -7.40 -8.36 -17.22
C GLU A 328 -8.51 -9.38 -17.37
N THR A 329 -8.14 -10.60 -17.70
CA THR A 329 -9.11 -11.71 -17.92
C THR A 329 -9.92 -11.99 -16.67
N GLY A 330 -11.23 -11.99 -16.80
CA GLY A 330 -12.17 -12.23 -15.70
C GLY A 330 -12.46 -11.00 -14.84
N SER A 331 -11.86 -9.85 -15.14
CA SER A 331 -12.18 -8.56 -14.50
C SER A 331 -13.59 -8.09 -14.83
N ASP A 332 -14.05 -7.03 -14.16
CA ASP A 332 -15.37 -6.44 -14.44
C ASP A 332 -15.42 -5.80 -15.84
N ALA A 333 -14.30 -5.23 -16.29
CA ALA A 333 -14.17 -4.73 -17.66
C ALA A 333 -14.21 -5.84 -18.70
N ASP A 334 -13.53 -6.98 -18.46
CA ASP A 334 -13.56 -8.15 -19.36
C ASP A 334 -14.98 -8.71 -19.49
N LYS A 335 -15.66 -8.89 -18.35
CA LYS A 335 -17.07 -9.36 -18.33
C LYS A 335 -18.01 -8.39 -19.04
N ALA A 336 -17.75 -7.09 -18.97
CA ALA A 336 -18.52 -6.06 -19.68
C ALA A 336 -18.18 -5.94 -21.15
N GLY A 337 -17.14 -6.65 -21.62
CA GLY A 337 -16.72 -6.64 -23.03
C GLY A 337 -15.86 -5.44 -23.41
N VAL A 338 -15.14 -4.84 -22.45
CA VAL A 338 -14.07 -3.87 -22.74
C VAL A 338 -12.92 -4.59 -23.44
N LEU A 339 -12.35 -3.97 -24.45
CA LEU A 339 -11.27 -4.56 -25.25
C LEU A 339 -10.03 -3.66 -25.25
N ALA A 340 -8.87 -4.25 -25.41
CA ALA A 340 -7.66 -3.51 -25.70
C ALA A 340 -7.84 -2.68 -26.99
N ASN A 341 -7.35 -1.44 -26.97
CA ASN A 341 -7.51 -0.38 -27.96
C ASN A 341 -8.90 0.28 -27.99
N ASP A 342 -9.83 -0.02 -27.10
CA ASP A 342 -11.00 0.82 -26.87
C ASP A 342 -10.54 2.24 -26.49
N VAL A 343 -11.14 3.26 -27.07
CA VAL A 343 -10.92 4.66 -26.68
C VAL A 343 -12.00 5.05 -25.68
N ILE A 344 -11.64 5.28 -24.44
CA ILE A 344 -12.59 5.70 -23.41
C ILE A 344 -12.87 7.19 -23.59
N VAL A 345 -14.15 7.55 -23.76
CA VAL A 345 -14.60 8.93 -23.97
C VAL A 345 -15.52 9.42 -22.85
N GLY A 346 -15.95 8.55 -21.95
CA GLY A 346 -16.78 8.96 -20.83
C GLY A 346 -17.04 7.85 -19.82
N ILE A 347 -17.51 8.26 -18.64
CA ILE A 347 -17.96 7.39 -17.55
C ILE A 347 -19.34 7.85 -17.11
N LYS A 348 -20.26 6.88 -16.91
CA LYS A 348 -21.57 7.13 -16.30
C LYS A 348 -21.67 6.35 -14.99
N TYR A 349 -22.27 6.98 -13.99
CA TYR A 349 -22.48 6.38 -12.66
C TYR A 349 -23.66 7.06 -11.96
N THR A 350 -24.05 6.53 -10.82
CA THR A 350 -25.04 7.16 -9.93
C THR A 350 -24.28 7.79 -8.77
N ASP A 351 -24.51 9.07 -8.50
CA ASP A 351 -23.84 9.78 -7.42
C ASP A 351 -24.38 9.41 -6.02
N LYS A 352 -23.76 9.92 -4.96
CA LYS A 352 -24.17 9.72 -3.57
C LYS A 352 -25.57 10.23 -3.23
N ASN A 353 -26.21 11.01 -4.11
CA ASN A 353 -27.59 11.49 -3.99
C ASN A 353 -28.56 10.69 -4.86
N ASN A 354 -28.17 9.53 -5.38
CA ASN A 354 -28.91 8.71 -6.33
C ASN A 354 -29.26 9.44 -7.65
N GLN A 355 -28.40 10.36 -8.10
CA GLN A 355 -28.60 11.06 -9.38
C GLN A 355 -27.68 10.48 -10.45
N PRO A 356 -28.18 10.28 -11.69
CA PRO A 356 -27.37 9.83 -12.79
C PRO A 356 -26.38 10.92 -13.21
N VAL A 357 -25.11 10.57 -13.29
CA VAL A 357 -24.02 11.45 -13.70
C VAL A 357 -23.37 10.89 -14.95
N SER A 358 -22.96 11.77 -15.88
CA SER A 358 -22.14 11.43 -17.04
C SER A 358 -20.98 12.40 -17.14
N LYS A 359 -19.76 11.89 -17.05
CA LYS A 359 -18.52 12.67 -17.19
C LYS A 359 -17.84 12.31 -18.49
N GLU A 360 -17.42 13.32 -19.25
CA GLU A 360 -16.51 13.12 -20.37
C GLU A 360 -15.08 12.96 -19.87
N VAL A 361 -14.35 12.04 -20.48
CA VAL A 361 -12.92 11.82 -20.22
C VAL A 361 -12.16 11.82 -21.53
N SER A 362 -11.01 12.46 -21.56
CA SER A 362 -10.18 12.59 -22.77
C SER A 362 -8.71 12.26 -22.55
N SER A 363 -8.33 12.04 -21.28
CA SER A 363 -6.96 11.73 -20.86
C SER A 363 -6.95 10.82 -19.65
N SER A 364 -5.81 10.19 -19.39
CA SER A 364 -5.57 9.41 -18.17
C SER A 364 -5.82 10.25 -16.92
N SER A 365 -5.38 11.50 -16.90
CA SER A 365 -5.61 12.39 -15.74
C SER A 365 -7.09 12.67 -15.52
N SER A 366 -7.88 12.96 -16.56
CA SER A 366 -9.33 13.21 -16.42
C SER A 366 -10.09 11.94 -16.00
N PHE A 367 -9.68 10.78 -16.48
CA PHE A 367 -10.24 9.50 -16.07
C PHE A 367 -9.93 9.20 -14.60
N THR A 368 -8.69 9.39 -14.20
CA THR A 368 -8.22 9.13 -12.84
C THR A 368 -8.98 9.98 -11.81
N LEU A 369 -9.22 11.26 -12.10
CA LEU A 369 -10.02 12.12 -11.24
C LEU A 369 -11.45 11.58 -11.04
N VAL A 370 -12.13 11.16 -12.11
CA VAL A 370 -13.47 10.59 -12.00
C VAL A 370 -13.44 9.23 -11.30
N TYR A 371 -12.43 8.40 -11.60
CA TYR A 371 -12.27 7.09 -11.00
C TYR A 371 -12.11 7.17 -9.47
N TYR A 372 -11.30 8.10 -8.96
CA TYR A 372 -11.16 8.29 -7.52
C TYR A 372 -12.39 8.97 -6.91
N GLU A 373 -13.03 9.93 -7.60
CA GLU A 373 -14.30 10.50 -7.14
C GLU A 373 -15.34 9.40 -6.86
N ILE A 374 -15.50 8.44 -7.77
CA ILE A 374 -16.49 7.37 -7.61
C ILE A 374 -16.04 6.31 -6.59
N LYS A 375 -14.75 6.10 -6.41
CA LYS A 375 -14.22 5.19 -5.38
C LYS A 375 -14.53 5.63 -3.94
N GLU A 376 -14.80 6.90 -3.71
CA GLU A 376 -15.17 7.40 -2.39
C GLU A 376 -16.53 6.91 -1.90
N PHE A 377 -17.44 6.52 -2.80
CA PHE A 377 -18.81 6.17 -2.42
C PHE A 377 -19.41 4.95 -3.12
N LEU A 378 -18.86 4.47 -4.23
CA LEU A 378 -19.27 3.23 -4.85
C LEU A 378 -18.54 2.03 -4.23
N THR A 379 -19.28 0.95 -4.04
CA THR A 379 -18.79 -0.29 -3.44
C THR A 379 -19.06 -1.48 -4.36
N SER A 380 -18.57 -2.65 -3.98
CA SER A 380 -18.87 -3.90 -4.68
C SER A 380 -20.40 -4.12 -4.73
N GLY A 381 -20.93 -4.39 -5.91
CA GLY A 381 -22.36 -4.52 -6.22
C GLY A 381 -22.94 -3.33 -6.99
N ASP A 382 -22.31 -2.15 -6.90
CA ASP A 382 -22.73 -0.98 -7.66
C ASP A 382 -22.41 -1.11 -9.16
N LYS A 383 -22.97 -0.21 -9.96
CA LYS A 383 -22.79 -0.23 -11.41
C LYS A 383 -22.24 1.09 -11.92
N ILE A 384 -21.35 0.98 -12.90
CA ILE A 384 -20.91 2.10 -13.72
C ILE A 384 -21.05 1.73 -15.19
N SER A 385 -20.92 2.70 -16.09
CA SER A 385 -20.78 2.43 -17.53
C SER A 385 -19.58 3.18 -18.10
N LEU A 386 -18.76 2.48 -18.86
CA LEU A 386 -17.77 3.09 -19.73
C LEU A 386 -18.37 3.41 -21.10
N ILE A 387 -18.13 4.61 -21.59
CA ILE A 387 -18.47 5.00 -22.96
C ILE A 387 -17.19 4.86 -23.77
N VAL A 388 -17.19 3.95 -24.74
CA VAL A 388 -16.01 3.64 -25.54
C VAL A 388 -16.27 3.90 -27.04
N ASN A 389 -15.24 4.34 -27.75
CA ASN A 389 -15.21 4.47 -29.21
C ASN A 389 -14.29 3.39 -29.80
N ARG A 390 -14.81 2.68 -30.80
CA ARG A 390 -14.11 1.60 -31.54
C ARG A 390 -13.89 1.94 -33.01
N GLY A 391 -13.66 3.23 -33.31
CA GLY A 391 -13.51 3.72 -34.69
C GLY A 391 -14.85 3.86 -35.44
N SER A 392 -15.97 3.77 -34.73
CA SER A 392 -17.32 4.02 -35.25
C SER A 392 -17.76 5.46 -34.90
N PRO A 393 -18.61 6.10 -35.73
CA PRO A 393 -19.21 7.36 -35.35
C PRO A 393 -20.16 7.28 -34.15
N ILE A 394 -20.56 6.06 -33.74
CA ILE A 394 -21.43 5.83 -32.62
C ILE A 394 -20.60 5.17 -31.48
N ASN A 395 -20.56 5.83 -30.34
CA ASN A 395 -19.95 5.29 -29.13
C ASN A 395 -20.78 4.14 -28.57
N GLN A 396 -20.12 3.15 -27.99
CA GLN A 396 -20.75 2.06 -27.24
C GLN A 396 -20.77 2.37 -25.76
N THR A 397 -21.84 1.97 -25.08
CA THR A 397 -21.93 2.06 -23.62
C THR A 397 -21.83 0.64 -23.06
N LEU A 398 -20.79 0.39 -22.25
CA LEU A 398 -20.53 -0.90 -21.61
C LEU A 398 -20.83 -0.77 -20.14
N GLU A 399 -21.81 -1.53 -19.62
CA GLU A 399 -22.18 -1.54 -18.22
C GLU A 399 -21.31 -2.56 -17.47
N LEU A 400 -20.68 -2.09 -16.39
CA LEU A 400 -19.89 -2.88 -15.48
C LEU A 400 -20.62 -2.97 -14.13
N THR A 401 -20.74 -4.17 -13.59
CA THR A 401 -21.08 -4.35 -12.19
C THR A 401 -19.75 -4.45 -11.43
N LEU A 402 -19.55 -3.54 -10.50
CA LEU A 402 -18.33 -3.51 -9.69
C LEU A 402 -18.32 -4.72 -8.76
N THR A 403 -17.29 -5.54 -8.85
CA THR A 403 -17.14 -6.69 -7.98
C THR A 403 -15.80 -6.64 -7.27
N GLN A 404 -15.78 -7.13 -6.05
CA GLN A 404 -14.51 -7.30 -5.37
C GLN A 404 -13.68 -8.31 -6.15
N ASN A 405 -12.54 -7.87 -6.63
CA ASN A 405 -11.57 -8.72 -7.30
C ASN A 405 -10.30 -8.77 -6.47
N ILE A 406 -10.20 -9.77 -5.60
CA ILE A 406 -9.10 -9.93 -4.66
C ILE A 406 -7.75 -9.82 -5.36
N PHE A 407 -7.63 -10.34 -6.56
CA PHE A 407 -6.39 -10.33 -7.33
C PHE A 407 -6.00 -8.93 -7.82
N CYS A 408 -6.95 -8.19 -8.37
CA CYS A 408 -6.71 -6.81 -8.81
C CYS A 408 -6.45 -5.86 -7.63
N ASP A 409 -7.16 -6.10 -6.53
CA ASP A 409 -7.16 -5.20 -5.37
C ASP A 409 -5.92 -5.39 -4.50
N THR A 410 -5.42 -6.61 -4.37
CA THR A 410 -4.20 -6.91 -3.60
C THR A 410 -2.92 -6.72 -4.41
N GLY A 411 -3.00 -6.75 -5.74
CA GLY A 411 -1.82 -6.73 -6.62
C GLY A 411 -1.00 -8.02 -6.61
N PHE A 412 -1.48 -9.07 -5.92
CA PHE A 412 -0.84 -10.38 -5.83
C PHE A 412 -1.77 -11.48 -6.34
N TYR A 413 -1.24 -12.39 -7.13
CA TYR A 413 -1.99 -13.42 -7.84
C TYR A 413 -1.56 -14.82 -7.39
N PRO A 414 -2.20 -15.42 -6.37
CA PRO A 414 -1.91 -16.82 -6.08
C PRO A 414 -2.32 -17.70 -7.27
N THR A 415 -1.37 -18.38 -7.86
CA THR A 415 -1.65 -19.44 -8.84
C THR A 415 -2.01 -20.70 -8.07
N ALA A 416 -3.18 -21.27 -8.32
CA ALA A 416 -3.45 -22.65 -7.90
C ALA A 416 -2.39 -23.59 -8.50
N GLU A 417 -1.85 -24.50 -7.70
CA GLU A 417 -0.97 -25.58 -8.17
C GLU A 417 -1.68 -26.54 -9.13
#